data_b2d34c4000b572c28f264f7602100fff
#
_entry.id   b2d34c4000b572c28f264f7602100fff
#
_cell.length_a   1.000
_cell.length_b   1.000
_cell.length_c   1.000
_cell.angle_alpha   90.00
_cell.angle_beta   90.00
_cell.angle_gamma   90.00
#
_symmetry.space_group_name_H-M   'P 1'
#
loop_
_entity.id
_entity.type
_entity.pdbx_description
1 polymer ?
#
loop_
_entity_poly.entity_id
_entity_poly.type
_entity_poly.pdbx_seq_one_letter_code
_entity_poly.pdbx_strand_id
1 'polypeptide(L)'
;MISKDGAQRLVLVVEDDVSVRRPLVKFLEMHGFAVLTAETSDEGVDAVRKHELVAAVVDLRLRRGSGRDVVVSAPADVPVIIFSGVPSESAELERLRPRTRLIEKPYSLVLLVETLEEMLAESNSQNLHP
;
A
#
# COMPACT_ATOMS: atom_id res chain seq x y z
N MET A 1 -10.00 1.71 -13.74
CA MET A 1 -10.30 0.34 -14.18
C MET A 1 -11.17 -0.34 -13.15
N ILE A 2 -12.14 -1.11 -13.60
CA ILE A 2 -13.06 -1.82 -12.73
C ILE A 2 -12.64 -3.29 -12.69
N SER A 3 -12.69 -3.91 -11.51
CA SER A 3 -12.37 -5.33 -11.36
C SER A 3 -13.45 -6.20 -12.02
N LYS A 4 -13.24 -7.52 -12.07
CA LYS A 4 -14.14 -8.47 -12.74
C LYS A 4 -15.56 -8.42 -12.21
N ASP A 5 -15.74 -8.07 -10.95
CA ASP A 5 -17.05 -7.98 -10.31
C ASP A 5 -17.67 -6.58 -10.40
N GLY A 6 -17.02 -5.66 -11.12
CA GLY A 6 -17.48 -4.29 -11.28
C GLY A 6 -17.00 -3.34 -10.19
N ALA A 7 -16.31 -3.81 -9.17
CA ALA A 7 -15.80 -2.97 -8.11
C ALA A 7 -14.48 -2.31 -8.53
N GLN A 8 -14.25 -1.10 -8.06
CA GLN A 8 -12.97 -0.42 -8.28
C GLN A 8 -11.88 -1.06 -7.44
N ARG A 9 -10.66 -1.09 -7.98
CA ARG A 9 -9.47 -1.56 -7.26
C ARG A 9 -8.97 -0.41 -6.39
N LEU A 10 -9.37 -0.41 -5.11
CA LEU A 10 -9.08 0.68 -4.18
C LEU A 10 -7.75 0.44 -3.46
N VAL A 11 -6.84 1.39 -3.61
CA VAL A 11 -5.52 1.38 -2.94
C VAL A 11 -5.50 2.49 -1.91
N LEU A 12 -5.04 2.18 -0.71
CA LEU A 12 -4.82 3.18 0.34
C LEU A 12 -3.38 3.70 0.19
N VAL A 13 -3.22 5.01 0.20
CA VAL A 13 -1.90 5.66 0.24
C VAL A 13 -1.80 6.44 1.54
N VAL A 14 -0.83 6.07 2.38
CA VAL A 14 -0.58 6.75 3.65
C VAL A 14 0.74 7.53 3.51
N GLU A 15 0.61 8.83 3.38
CA GLU A 15 1.73 9.74 3.18
C GLU A 15 1.33 11.15 3.57
N ASP A 16 2.07 11.77 4.47
CA ASP A 16 1.75 13.11 4.95
C ASP A 16 2.34 14.25 4.10
N ASP A 17 3.38 13.96 3.30
CA ASP A 17 3.98 14.96 2.43
C ASP A 17 3.20 15.04 1.12
N VAL A 18 2.55 16.18 0.90
CA VAL A 18 1.71 16.39 -0.28
C VAL A 18 2.53 16.33 -1.58
N SER A 19 3.80 16.73 -1.54
CA SER A 19 4.65 16.71 -2.73
C SER A 19 5.00 15.28 -3.18
N VAL A 20 4.98 14.34 -2.25
CA VAL A 20 5.17 12.91 -2.53
C VAL A 20 3.83 12.27 -2.87
N ARG A 21 2.80 12.60 -2.12
CA ARG A 21 1.47 11.96 -2.25
C ARG A 21 0.79 12.25 -3.58
N ARG A 22 0.77 13.52 -4.03
CA ARG A 22 0.04 13.90 -5.24
C ARG A 22 0.51 13.17 -6.50
N PRO A 23 1.82 13.14 -6.81
CA PRO A 23 2.28 12.40 -7.99
C PRO A 23 1.98 10.91 -7.89
N LEU A 24 2.12 10.35 -6.69
CA LEU A 24 1.85 8.94 -6.46
C LEU A 24 0.38 8.60 -6.71
N VAL A 25 -0.53 9.39 -6.16
CA VAL A 25 -1.97 9.18 -6.36
C VAL A 25 -2.32 9.27 -7.84
N LYS A 26 -1.82 10.31 -8.51
CA LYS A 26 -2.09 10.49 -9.94
C LYS A 26 -1.58 9.32 -10.77
N PHE A 27 -0.38 8.83 -10.47
CA PHE A 27 0.21 7.72 -11.21
C PHE A 27 -0.61 6.43 -11.01
N LEU A 28 -1.03 6.16 -9.79
CA LEU A 28 -1.90 5.01 -9.51
C LEU A 28 -3.23 5.13 -10.26
N GLU A 29 -3.84 6.30 -10.26
CA GLU A 29 -5.10 6.52 -10.97
C GLU A 29 -4.93 6.31 -12.47
N MET A 30 -3.81 6.73 -13.03
CA MET A 30 -3.50 6.51 -14.44
C MET A 30 -3.37 5.02 -14.79
N HIS A 31 -3.07 4.18 -13.81
CA HIS A 31 -2.96 2.73 -13.99
C HIS A 31 -4.24 1.98 -13.59
N GLY A 32 -5.33 2.70 -13.43
CA GLY A 32 -6.65 2.10 -13.23
C GLY A 32 -7.03 1.81 -11.79
N PHE A 33 -6.30 2.37 -10.83
CA PHE A 33 -6.66 2.22 -9.41
C PHE A 33 -7.51 3.39 -8.94
N ALA A 34 -8.43 3.12 -8.04
CA ALA A 34 -9.04 4.15 -7.22
C ALA A 34 -8.14 4.34 -5.99
N VAL A 35 -8.02 5.55 -5.48
CA VAL A 35 -7.08 5.84 -4.40
C VAL A 35 -7.78 6.53 -3.24
N LEU A 36 -7.56 6.00 -2.05
CA LEU A 36 -7.96 6.62 -0.80
C LEU A 36 -6.67 7.08 -0.10
N THR A 37 -6.64 8.29 0.42
CA THR A 37 -5.44 8.82 1.07
C THR A 37 -5.63 9.00 2.56
N ALA A 38 -4.51 8.89 3.30
CA ALA A 38 -4.45 9.19 4.72
C ALA A 38 -3.14 9.91 5.01
N GLU A 39 -3.16 10.87 5.92
CA GLU A 39 -1.98 11.65 6.27
C GLU A 39 -1.42 11.26 7.64
N THR A 40 -2.20 10.55 8.44
CA THR A 40 -1.80 10.15 9.79
C THR A 40 -1.98 8.66 9.98
N SER A 41 -1.33 8.13 11.01
CA SER A 41 -1.48 6.75 11.42
C SER A 41 -2.95 6.41 11.73
N ASP A 42 -3.63 7.29 12.50
CA ASP A 42 -5.02 7.06 12.88
C ASP A 42 -5.94 7.01 11.67
N GLU A 43 -5.77 7.94 10.73
CA GLU A 43 -6.55 7.92 9.48
C GLU A 43 -6.29 6.64 8.67
N GLY A 44 -5.02 6.22 8.61
CA GLY A 44 -4.66 5.00 7.89
C GLY A 44 -5.25 3.75 8.52
N VAL A 45 -5.18 3.63 9.85
CA VAL A 45 -5.78 2.51 10.57
C VAL A 45 -7.30 2.48 10.37
N ASP A 46 -7.94 3.64 10.46
CA ASP A 46 -9.37 3.76 10.22
C ASP A 46 -9.73 3.29 8.81
N ALA A 47 -8.94 3.70 7.82
CA ALA A 47 -9.18 3.34 6.42
C ALA A 47 -9.09 1.82 6.20
N VAL A 48 -8.10 1.14 6.78
CA VAL A 48 -7.96 -0.32 6.61
C VAL A 48 -9.09 -1.09 7.28
N ARG A 49 -9.73 -0.50 8.29
CA ARG A 49 -10.85 -1.12 8.98
C ARG A 49 -12.19 -0.93 8.27
N LYS A 50 -12.36 0.21 7.59
CA LYS A 50 -13.64 0.60 7.01
C LYS A 50 -13.79 0.27 5.53
N HIS A 51 -12.71 0.01 4.83
CA HIS A 51 -12.76 -0.16 3.38
C HIS A 51 -12.16 -1.48 2.94
N GLU A 52 -12.72 -2.06 1.88
CA GLU A 52 -12.10 -3.20 1.22
C GLU A 52 -11.02 -2.68 0.27
N LEU A 53 -9.78 -2.93 0.63
CA LEU A 53 -8.63 -2.48 -0.13
C LEU A 53 -8.03 -3.64 -0.91
N VAL A 54 -7.56 -3.37 -2.13
CA VAL A 54 -6.77 -4.36 -2.86
C VAL A 54 -5.31 -4.31 -2.45
N ALA A 55 -4.86 -3.16 -1.94
CA ALA A 55 -3.48 -2.97 -1.48
C ALA A 55 -3.36 -1.68 -0.67
N ALA A 56 -2.24 -1.52 0.00
CA ALA A 56 -1.89 -0.27 0.67
C ALA A 56 -0.44 0.09 0.38
N VAL A 57 -0.16 1.37 0.26
CA VAL A 57 1.19 1.93 0.11
C VAL A 57 1.40 2.86 1.28
N VAL A 58 2.40 2.58 2.12
CA VAL A 58 2.52 3.20 3.43
C VAL A 58 3.92 3.71 3.68
N ASP A 59 4.03 5.01 3.98
CA ASP A 59 5.27 5.59 4.49
C ASP A 59 5.36 5.25 5.97
N LEU A 60 6.49 4.68 6.40
CA LEU A 60 6.67 4.35 7.81
C LEU A 60 6.87 5.59 8.68
N ARG A 61 7.43 6.66 8.13
CA ARG A 61 7.71 7.87 8.90
C ARG A 61 6.70 8.96 8.61
N LEU A 62 5.74 9.08 9.50
CA LEU A 62 4.72 10.12 9.45
C LEU A 62 4.99 11.13 10.56
N ARG A 63 4.54 12.36 10.36
CA ARG A 63 4.65 13.41 11.40
C ARG A 63 3.76 13.09 12.59
N ARG A 64 2.63 12.41 12.33
CA ARG A 64 1.68 12.02 13.37
C ARG A 64 1.46 10.52 13.33
N GLY A 65 2.11 9.84 14.26
CA GLY A 65 2.06 8.41 14.36
C GLY A 65 3.07 7.72 13.45
N SER A 66 2.94 6.43 13.34
CA SER A 66 3.83 5.59 12.55
C SER A 66 3.05 4.80 11.52
N GLY A 67 3.60 4.70 10.32
CA GLY A 67 3.04 3.83 9.29
C GLY A 67 3.01 2.36 9.73
N ARG A 68 3.85 1.99 10.68
CA ARG A 68 3.85 0.65 11.27
C ARG A 68 2.45 0.23 11.75
N ASP A 69 1.74 1.13 12.43
CA ASP A 69 0.40 0.83 12.95
C ASP A 69 -0.57 0.49 11.82
N VAL A 70 -0.44 1.17 10.69
CA VAL A 70 -1.28 0.89 9.52
C VAL A 70 -0.95 -0.50 8.97
N VAL A 71 0.34 -0.80 8.82
CA VAL A 71 0.80 -2.08 8.26
C VAL A 71 0.29 -3.25 9.10
N VAL A 72 0.45 -3.17 10.42
CA VAL A 72 0.03 -4.28 11.30
C VAL A 72 -1.48 -4.40 11.41
N SER A 73 -2.21 -3.31 11.13
CA SER A 73 -3.68 -3.32 11.15
C SER A 73 -4.29 -3.84 9.85
N ALA A 74 -3.55 -3.84 8.75
CA ALA A 74 -4.05 -4.30 7.47
C ALA A 74 -4.29 -5.81 7.50
N PRO A 75 -5.39 -6.30 6.89
CA PRO A 75 -5.64 -7.75 6.81
C PRO A 75 -4.44 -8.47 6.16
N ALA A 76 -4.13 -9.66 6.64
CA ALA A 76 -2.94 -10.41 6.23
C ALA A 76 -2.90 -10.70 4.72
N ASP A 77 -4.04 -10.79 4.07
CA ASP A 77 -4.14 -11.08 2.64
C ASP A 77 -4.05 -9.83 1.76
N VAL A 78 -4.06 -8.64 2.35
CA VAL A 78 -3.93 -7.38 1.60
C VAL A 78 -2.45 -7.07 1.39
N PRO A 79 -1.97 -6.98 0.14
CA PRO A 79 -0.58 -6.59 -0.10
C PRO A 79 -0.29 -5.19 0.40
N VAL A 80 0.85 -5.03 1.06
CA VAL A 80 1.31 -3.72 1.54
C VAL A 80 2.70 -3.44 0.99
N ILE A 81 2.86 -2.27 0.40
CA ILE A 81 4.17 -1.75 0.01
C ILE A 81 4.55 -0.69 1.05
N ILE A 82 5.68 -0.88 1.68
CA ILE A 82 6.26 0.09 2.61
C ILE A 82 7.32 0.86 1.85
N PHE A 83 7.28 2.18 1.91
CA PHE A 83 8.41 2.94 1.42
C PHE A 83 9.08 3.68 2.58
N SER A 84 10.41 3.58 2.63
CA SER A 84 11.19 4.05 3.77
C SER A 84 12.60 4.42 3.34
N GLY A 85 13.16 5.43 4.01
CA GLY A 85 14.58 5.76 3.88
C GLY A 85 15.48 4.92 4.78
N VAL A 86 14.90 4.10 5.67
CA VAL A 86 15.64 3.28 6.64
C VAL A 86 15.19 1.84 6.53
N PRO A 87 15.87 1.03 5.69
CA PRO A 87 15.42 -0.36 5.42
C PRO A 87 15.31 -1.25 6.64
N SER A 88 16.13 -1.03 7.66
CA SER A 88 16.09 -1.85 8.87
C SER A 88 14.75 -1.79 9.61
N GLU A 89 14.01 -0.69 9.45
CA GLU A 89 12.70 -0.54 10.10
C GLU A 89 11.65 -1.47 9.51
N SER A 90 11.80 -1.82 8.24
CA SER A 90 10.80 -2.63 7.54
C SER A 90 11.07 -4.12 7.62
N ALA A 91 12.30 -4.54 7.92
CA ALA A 91 12.68 -5.96 7.92
C ALA A 91 11.82 -6.80 8.87
N GLU A 92 11.55 -6.28 10.06
CA GLU A 92 10.69 -6.95 11.02
C GLU A 92 9.26 -7.09 10.49
N LEU A 93 8.73 -6.01 9.89
CA LEU A 93 7.37 -6.02 9.36
C LEU A 93 7.20 -7.01 8.21
N GLU A 94 8.22 -7.15 7.36
CA GLU A 94 8.19 -8.13 6.29
C GLU A 94 8.15 -9.57 6.83
N ARG A 95 8.85 -9.83 7.95
CA ARG A 95 8.81 -11.14 8.59
C ARG A 95 7.47 -11.43 9.27
N LEU A 96 6.91 -10.41 9.93
CA LEU A 96 5.63 -10.56 10.63
C LEU A 96 4.45 -10.67 9.69
N ARG A 97 4.59 -10.09 8.50
CA ARG A 97 3.51 -10.00 7.54
C ARG A 97 4.05 -10.27 6.14
N PRO A 98 4.00 -11.56 5.69
CA PRO A 98 4.67 -11.99 4.45
C PRO A 98 4.25 -11.25 3.17
N ARG A 99 3.05 -10.70 3.12
CA ARG A 99 2.59 -9.95 1.95
C ARG A 99 2.94 -8.47 2.06
N THR A 100 4.14 -8.18 2.51
CA THR A 100 4.67 -6.84 2.68
C THR A 100 6.01 -6.75 1.96
N ARG A 101 6.21 -5.71 1.16
CA ARG A 101 7.48 -5.47 0.48
C ARG A 101 7.95 -4.05 0.71
N LEU A 102 9.26 -3.89 0.82
CA LEU A 102 9.90 -2.60 0.98
C LEU A 102 10.33 -2.04 -0.37
N ILE A 103 10.08 -0.76 -0.58
CA ILE A 103 10.74 0.02 -1.64
C ILE A 103 11.48 1.15 -0.94
N GLU A 104 12.79 1.23 -1.15
CA GLU A 104 13.62 2.24 -0.52
C GLU A 104 13.44 3.61 -1.17
N LYS A 105 13.50 4.65 -0.35
CA LYS A 105 13.51 6.02 -0.84
C LYS A 105 14.94 6.42 -1.27
N PRO A 106 15.11 7.22 -2.32
CA PRO A 106 14.06 7.70 -3.23
C PRO A 106 13.58 6.57 -4.15
N TYR A 107 12.29 6.55 -4.46
CA TYR A 107 11.71 5.47 -5.24
C TYR A 107 11.20 5.93 -6.59
N SER A 108 11.11 4.97 -7.53
CA SER A 108 10.51 5.18 -8.83
C SER A 108 9.02 4.84 -8.77
N LEU A 109 8.17 5.72 -9.31
CA LEU A 109 6.74 5.44 -9.42
C LEU A 109 6.49 4.21 -10.30
N VAL A 110 7.29 4.05 -11.35
CA VAL A 110 7.19 2.87 -12.23
C VAL A 110 7.47 1.58 -11.43
N LEU A 111 8.55 1.57 -10.66
CA LEU A 111 8.89 0.42 -9.83
C LEU A 111 7.79 0.12 -8.82
N LEU A 112 7.22 1.15 -8.21
CA LEU A 112 6.16 0.98 -7.24
C LEU A 112 4.93 0.30 -7.87
N VAL A 113 4.50 0.78 -9.03
CA VAL A 113 3.34 0.19 -9.70
C VAL A 113 3.64 -1.22 -10.20
N GLU A 114 4.84 -1.47 -10.74
CA GLU A 114 5.25 -2.82 -11.14
C GLU A 114 5.21 -3.80 -9.96
N THR A 115 5.74 -3.38 -8.81
CA THR A 115 5.73 -4.18 -7.59
C THR A 115 4.30 -4.47 -7.12
N LEU A 116 3.45 -3.44 -7.15
CA LEU A 116 2.05 -3.57 -6.78
C LEU A 116 1.32 -4.57 -7.69
N GLU A 117 1.53 -4.45 -9.00
CA GLU A 117 0.91 -5.37 -9.98
C GLU A 117 1.40 -6.80 -9.78
N GLU A 118 2.68 -7.00 -9.49
CA GLU A 118 3.23 -8.32 -9.18
C GLU A 118 2.56 -8.93 -7.94
N MET A 119 2.42 -8.14 -6.89
CA MET A 119 1.79 -8.60 -5.65
C MET A 119 0.32 -8.96 -5.87
N LEU A 120 -0.38 -8.19 -6.69
CA LEU A 120 -1.77 -8.48 -7.03
C LEU A 120 -1.89 -9.74 -7.88
N ALA A 121 -0.94 -9.95 -8.80
CA ALA A 121 -0.91 -11.18 -9.62
C ALA A 121 -0.65 -12.42 -8.76
N GLU A 122 0.23 -12.32 -7.76
CA GLU A 122 0.48 -13.40 -6.80
C GLU A 122 -0.79 -13.78 -6.04
N SER A 123 -1.57 -12.77 -5.62
CA SER A 123 -2.86 -12.99 -4.95
C SER A 123 -3.82 -13.78 -5.82
N ASN A 124 -3.94 -13.38 -7.08
CA ASN A 124 -4.82 -14.06 -8.03
C ASN A 124 -4.38 -15.49 -8.29
N SER A 125 -3.07 -15.72 -8.41
CA SER A 125 -2.52 -17.07 -8.58
C SER A 125 -2.85 -17.97 -7.40
N GLN A 126 -2.70 -17.45 -6.18
CA GLN A 126 -3.01 -18.20 -4.96
C GLN A 126 -4.50 -18.55 -4.89
N ASN A 127 -5.36 -17.64 -5.32
CA ASN A 127 -6.80 -17.84 -5.31
C ASN A 127 -7.27 -18.85 -6.35
N LEU A 128 -6.47 -19.11 -7.37
CA LEU A 128 -6.79 -20.07 -8.43
C LEU A 128 -6.43 -21.51 -8.07
N HIS A 129 -5.65 -21.72 -7.03
CA HIS A 129 -5.29 -23.06 -6.59
C HIS A 129 -6.37 -23.67 -5.71
N PRO A 130 -6.74 -24.92 -5.96
CA PRO A 130 -7.72 -25.61 -5.13
C PRO A 130 -7.20 -25.86 -3.72
#